data_58c8591eda98b6ea38b16a1f0abd5dac
#
_entry.id   58c8591eda98b6ea38b16a1f0abd5dac
#
_cell.length_a   1.000
_cell.length_b   1.000
_cell.length_c   1.000
_cell.angle_alpha   90.00
_cell.angle_beta   90.00
_cell.angle_gamma   90.00
#
_symmetry.space_group_name_H-M   'P 1'
#
loop_
_entity.id
_entity.type
_entity.pdbx_description
1 polymer ?
#
loop_
_entity_poly.entity_id
_entity_poly.type
_entity_poly.pdbx_seq_one_letter_code
_entity_poly.pdbx_strand_id
1 'polypeptide(L)'
;VSADHAKDIWRSIEKDILPSLENVPVQEIKARLLIQVLEPIKARGALETVRRLVQRINEIMIYAVNTGLIEANPASGIGNAFERPKKQHMPTIRPEELPKLMRTISMSNLSIPTRCLLEWQLLTLIRPAEASATAWAEIDIEKKEWCIPAERMKAKRDHIVPLSDQALEILEIMRPISGRREHVFSSRNDPRKPMNSQTANAALKRIGYGGKLVAHGLRSIASTAMNEAEFNADVIEAALAHSDKNEVRKAYNRSTYLEQRKLLMAWWGGFVRQHKI
;
A
#
# COMPACT_ATOMS: atom_id res chain seq x y z
N VAL A 1 9.88 -0.76 -13.82
CA VAL A 1 9.86 -0.69 -12.34
C VAL A 1 10.14 0.72 -11.89
N SER A 2 9.59 1.14 -10.71
CA SER A 2 9.94 2.43 -10.12
C SER A 2 11.37 2.42 -9.58
N ALA A 3 12.00 3.60 -9.46
CA ALA A 3 13.37 3.71 -8.95
C ALA A 3 13.52 3.10 -7.55
N ASP A 4 12.53 3.31 -6.67
CA ASP A 4 12.57 2.74 -5.31
C ASP A 4 12.45 1.22 -5.33
N HIS A 5 11.60 0.66 -6.20
CA HIS A 5 11.48 -0.79 -6.34
C HIS A 5 12.76 -1.41 -6.94
N ALA A 6 13.43 -0.73 -7.88
CA ALA A 6 14.72 -1.15 -8.40
C ALA A 6 15.79 -1.19 -7.30
N LYS A 7 15.84 -0.17 -6.42
CA LYS A 7 16.73 -0.15 -5.25
C LYS A 7 16.44 -1.31 -4.29
N ASP A 8 15.17 -1.63 -4.02
CA ASP A 8 14.80 -2.75 -3.16
C ASP A 8 15.19 -4.10 -3.77
N ILE A 9 15.04 -4.25 -5.10
CA ILE A 9 15.52 -5.44 -5.82
C ILE A 9 17.02 -5.58 -5.65
N TRP A 10 17.77 -4.52 -5.98
CA TRP A 10 19.23 -4.52 -5.89
C TRP A 10 19.70 -4.84 -4.47
N ARG A 11 19.19 -4.13 -3.47
CA ARG A 11 19.52 -4.33 -2.07
C ARG A 11 19.34 -5.79 -1.60
N SER A 12 18.29 -6.47 -2.09
CA SER A 12 18.07 -7.86 -1.71
C SER A 12 19.06 -8.82 -2.37
N ILE A 13 19.47 -8.53 -3.61
CA ILE A 13 20.50 -9.29 -4.32
C ILE A 13 21.84 -9.06 -3.66
N GLU A 14 22.22 -7.81 -3.43
CA GLU A 14 23.46 -7.41 -2.76
C GLU A 14 23.61 -8.05 -1.38
N LYS A 15 22.54 -8.09 -0.60
CA LYS A 15 22.55 -8.61 0.75
C LYS A 15 22.58 -10.14 0.82
N ASP A 16 21.74 -10.79 0.03
CA ASP A 16 21.40 -12.20 0.23
C ASP A 16 22.01 -13.13 -0.86
N ILE A 17 22.47 -12.59 -1.99
CA ILE A 17 22.94 -13.39 -3.14
C ILE A 17 24.43 -13.12 -3.46
N LEU A 18 24.81 -11.84 -3.64
CA LEU A 18 26.17 -11.48 -4.04
C LEU A 18 27.27 -12.02 -3.11
N PRO A 19 27.12 -12.04 -1.77
CA PRO A 19 28.19 -12.54 -0.91
C PRO A 19 28.66 -13.99 -1.23
N SER A 20 27.79 -14.77 -1.88
CA SER A 20 28.10 -16.15 -2.27
C SER A 20 28.36 -16.34 -3.77
N LEU A 21 27.96 -15.39 -4.62
CA LEU A 21 28.00 -15.56 -6.07
C LEU A 21 28.80 -14.49 -6.82
N GLU A 22 29.24 -13.40 -6.19
CA GLU A 22 29.90 -12.28 -6.88
C GLU A 22 31.15 -12.67 -7.66
N ASN A 23 31.88 -13.69 -7.21
CA ASN A 23 33.11 -14.19 -7.85
C ASN A 23 32.88 -15.46 -8.66
N VAL A 24 31.63 -15.92 -8.85
CA VAL A 24 31.31 -17.13 -9.60
C VAL A 24 30.91 -16.75 -11.01
N PRO A 25 31.62 -17.19 -12.06
CA PRO A 25 31.22 -17.00 -13.43
C PRO A 25 29.79 -17.53 -13.66
N VAL A 26 28.99 -16.79 -14.44
CA VAL A 26 27.57 -17.17 -14.66
C VAL A 26 27.42 -18.56 -15.29
N GLN A 27 28.40 -18.99 -16.08
CA GLN A 27 28.45 -20.32 -16.72
C GLN A 27 28.64 -21.46 -15.70
N GLU A 28 29.23 -21.16 -14.54
CA GLU A 28 29.50 -22.14 -13.47
C GLU A 28 28.37 -22.22 -12.44
N ILE A 29 27.43 -21.30 -12.50
CA ILE A 29 26.27 -21.29 -11.60
C ILE A 29 25.34 -22.45 -11.94
N LYS A 30 25.20 -23.39 -10.98
CA LYS A 30 24.33 -24.57 -11.08
C LYS A 30 23.16 -24.48 -10.10
N ALA A 31 22.08 -25.19 -10.36
CA ALA A 31 20.89 -25.26 -9.51
C ALA A 31 21.23 -25.57 -8.04
N ARG A 32 22.15 -26.55 -7.82
CA ARG A 32 22.58 -26.90 -6.47
C ARG A 32 23.21 -25.74 -5.71
N LEU A 33 24.05 -24.95 -6.36
CA LEU A 33 24.67 -23.77 -5.75
C LEU A 33 23.63 -22.72 -5.37
N LEU A 34 22.66 -22.44 -6.26
CA LEU A 34 21.57 -21.52 -6.00
C LEU A 34 20.70 -21.96 -4.81
N ILE A 35 20.42 -23.25 -4.70
CA ILE A 35 19.68 -23.80 -3.55
C ILE A 35 20.49 -23.60 -2.27
N GLN A 36 21.78 -23.90 -2.27
CA GLN A 36 22.67 -23.70 -1.10
C GLN A 36 22.72 -22.24 -0.63
N VAL A 37 22.74 -21.28 -1.56
CA VAL A 37 22.72 -19.85 -1.24
C VAL A 37 21.39 -19.44 -0.59
N LEU A 38 20.27 -20.06 -0.97
CA LEU A 38 18.94 -19.74 -0.46
C LEU A 38 18.58 -20.48 0.86
N GLU A 39 19.24 -21.59 1.17
CA GLU A 39 18.97 -22.37 2.41
C GLU A 39 19.12 -21.57 3.72
N PRO A 40 20.13 -20.70 3.93
CA PRO A 40 20.21 -19.86 5.13
C PRO A 40 19.02 -18.91 5.29
N ILE A 41 18.43 -18.45 4.17
CA ILE A 41 17.28 -17.57 4.17
C ILE A 41 16.02 -18.35 4.57
N LYS A 42 15.88 -19.57 4.05
CA LYS A 42 14.82 -20.52 4.45
C LYS A 42 14.93 -20.85 5.95
N ALA A 43 16.15 -21.17 6.43
CA ALA A 43 16.39 -21.56 7.82
C ALA A 43 15.95 -20.47 8.83
N ARG A 44 16.03 -19.19 8.46
CA ARG A 44 15.50 -18.07 9.27
C ARG A 44 13.99 -17.84 9.10
N GLY A 45 13.27 -18.72 8.40
CA GLY A 45 11.81 -18.66 8.21
C GLY A 45 11.34 -17.63 7.17
N ALA A 46 12.23 -17.01 6.40
CA ALA A 46 11.91 -15.93 5.45
C ALA A 46 11.48 -16.47 4.07
N LEU A 47 10.51 -17.37 4.02
CA LEU A 47 10.06 -18.05 2.78
C LEU A 47 9.59 -17.11 1.68
N GLU A 48 8.94 -15.98 2.02
CA GLU A 48 8.54 -14.98 1.02
C GLU A 48 9.77 -14.28 0.40
N THR A 49 10.84 -14.08 1.17
CA THR A 49 12.12 -13.56 0.66
C THR A 49 12.75 -14.58 -0.29
N VAL A 50 12.76 -15.86 0.08
CA VAL A 50 13.24 -16.95 -0.80
C VAL A 50 12.48 -16.92 -2.12
N ARG A 51 11.13 -16.89 -2.08
CA ARG A 51 10.29 -16.85 -3.28
C ARG A 51 10.65 -15.67 -4.20
N ARG A 52 10.83 -14.48 -3.63
CA ARG A 52 11.21 -13.29 -4.41
C ARG A 52 12.61 -13.37 -4.98
N LEU A 53 13.57 -13.89 -4.23
CA LEU A 53 14.94 -14.07 -4.71
C LEU A 53 15.01 -15.12 -5.81
N VAL A 54 14.28 -16.23 -5.70
CA VAL A 54 14.13 -17.24 -6.77
C VAL A 54 13.62 -16.58 -8.05
N GLN A 55 12.58 -15.76 -7.96
CA GLN A 55 12.05 -15.04 -9.11
C GLN A 55 13.13 -14.15 -9.75
N ARG A 56 13.84 -13.35 -8.96
CA ARG A 56 14.88 -12.43 -9.44
C ARG A 56 16.06 -13.16 -10.06
N ILE A 57 16.55 -14.23 -9.41
CA ILE A 57 17.61 -15.08 -9.96
C ILE A 57 17.15 -15.67 -11.29
N ASN A 58 15.93 -16.19 -11.37
CA ASN A 58 15.39 -16.74 -12.60
C ASN A 58 15.32 -15.70 -13.73
N GLU A 59 14.91 -14.47 -13.45
CA GLU A 59 14.90 -13.36 -14.41
C GLU A 59 16.33 -13.02 -14.90
N ILE A 60 17.34 -13.02 -14.02
CA ILE A 60 18.74 -12.80 -14.38
C ILE A 60 19.25 -13.94 -15.27
N MET A 61 18.95 -15.19 -14.92
CA MET A 61 19.41 -16.36 -15.69
C MET A 61 18.69 -16.45 -17.07
N ILE A 62 17.42 -16.04 -17.15
CA ILE A 62 16.74 -15.92 -18.45
C ILE A 62 17.43 -14.88 -19.33
N TYR A 63 17.81 -13.73 -18.77
CA TYR A 63 18.59 -12.73 -19.49
C TYR A 63 19.94 -13.29 -19.97
N ALA A 64 20.65 -14.05 -19.14
CA ALA A 64 21.91 -14.67 -19.50
C ALA A 64 21.77 -15.69 -20.65
N VAL A 65 20.67 -16.47 -20.66
CA VAL A 65 20.35 -17.36 -21.81
C VAL A 65 20.06 -16.54 -23.07
N ASN A 66 19.21 -15.52 -22.98
CA ASN A 66 18.80 -14.72 -24.12
C ASN A 66 19.96 -13.92 -24.74
N THR A 67 21.00 -13.63 -23.96
CA THR A 67 22.23 -12.96 -24.45
C THR A 67 23.36 -13.92 -24.83
N GLY A 68 23.12 -15.25 -24.78
CA GLY A 68 24.09 -16.26 -25.15
C GLY A 68 25.24 -16.48 -24.14
N LEU A 69 25.11 -15.95 -22.94
CA LEU A 69 26.12 -16.15 -21.87
C LEU A 69 26.07 -17.57 -21.30
N ILE A 70 24.92 -18.21 -21.30
CA ILE A 70 24.69 -19.60 -20.87
C ILE A 70 23.69 -20.27 -21.83
N GLU A 71 23.77 -21.59 -21.97
CA GLU A 71 22.89 -22.36 -22.87
C GLU A 71 21.52 -22.66 -22.25
N ALA A 72 21.46 -22.85 -20.94
CA ALA A 72 20.25 -23.21 -20.21
C ALA A 72 20.15 -22.47 -18.88
N ASN A 73 18.93 -22.23 -18.42
CA ASN A 73 18.65 -21.53 -17.16
C ASN A 73 18.76 -22.49 -15.95
N PRO A 74 19.82 -22.41 -15.12
CA PRO A 74 19.97 -23.27 -13.95
C PRO A 74 19.00 -22.96 -12.82
N ALA A 75 18.32 -21.81 -12.86
CA ALA A 75 17.32 -21.40 -11.87
C ALA A 75 15.91 -21.91 -12.19
N SER A 76 15.71 -22.55 -13.36
CA SER A 76 14.42 -23.09 -13.73
C SER A 76 13.95 -24.14 -12.73
N GLY A 77 12.77 -23.90 -12.12
CA GLY A 77 12.17 -24.84 -11.17
C GLY A 77 12.79 -24.91 -9.77
N ILE A 78 13.88 -24.18 -9.45
CA ILE A 78 14.51 -24.24 -8.11
C ILE A 78 13.57 -23.84 -6.98
N GLY A 79 12.52 -23.05 -7.27
CA GLY A 79 11.48 -22.69 -6.31
C GLY A 79 10.75 -23.90 -5.71
N ASN A 80 10.71 -25.03 -6.45
CA ASN A 80 10.08 -26.27 -5.97
C ASN A 80 10.89 -26.99 -4.89
N ALA A 81 12.16 -26.62 -4.68
CA ALA A 81 12.99 -27.12 -3.58
C ALA A 81 12.62 -26.47 -2.23
N PHE A 82 11.77 -25.44 -2.23
CA PHE A 82 11.39 -24.69 -1.05
C PHE A 82 9.89 -24.78 -0.78
N GLU A 83 9.53 -24.77 0.51
CA GLU A 83 8.14 -24.67 0.90
C GLU A 83 7.54 -23.34 0.41
N ARG A 84 6.28 -23.40 -0.03
CA ARG A 84 5.57 -22.18 -0.41
C ARG A 84 5.21 -21.38 0.85
N PRO A 85 5.46 -20.05 0.85
CA PRO A 85 5.04 -19.24 1.98
C PRO A 85 3.51 -19.31 2.14
N LYS A 86 3.04 -19.51 3.37
CA LYS A 86 1.61 -19.42 3.67
C LYS A 86 1.14 -17.99 3.41
N LYS A 87 0.12 -17.83 2.58
CA LYS A 87 -0.49 -16.53 2.31
C LYS A 87 -1.12 -16.01 3.61
N GLN A 88 -0.57 -14.94 4.16
CA GLN A 88 -1.16 -14.25 5.29
C GLN A 88 -1.83 -12.97 4.79
N HIS A 89 -3.08 -12.76 5.19
CA HIS A 89 -3.76 -11.50 4.96
C HIS A 89 -3.18 -10.42 5.88
N MET A 90 -3.16 -9.17 5.40
CA MET A 90 -2.75 -8.06 6.25
C MET A 90 -3.69 -7.94 7.45
N PRO A 91 -3.15 -7.70 8.65
CA PRO A 91 -3.98 -7.53 9.84
C PRO A 91 -5.00 -6.41 9.65
N THR A 92 -6.26 -6.71 9.96
CA THR A 92 -7.37 -5.77 9.97
C THR A 92 -8.35 -6.15 11.07
N ILE A 93 -9.13 -5.19 11.55
CA ILE A 93 -10.23 -5.39 12.48
C ILE A 93 -11.56 -5.36 11.73
N ARG A 94 -12.61 -5.81 12.38
CA ARG A 94 -13.99 -5.75 11.85
C ARG A 94 -14.60 -4.36 12.03
N PRO A 95 -15.63 -3.98 11.23
CA PRO A 95 -16.33 -2.70 11.38
C PRO A 95 -16.88 -2.44 12.78
N GLU A 96 -17.32 -3.47 13.51
CA GLU A 96 -17.86 -3.38 14.87
C GLU A 96 -16.81 -2.92 15.89
N GLU A 97 -15.52 -3.09 15.59
CA GLU A 97 -14.42 -2.62 16.43
C GLU A 97 -14.01 -1.16 16.15
N LEU A 98 -14.61 -0.53 15.11
CA LEU A 98 -14.31 0.85 14.73
C LEU A 98 -14.54 1.86 15.88
N PRO A 99 -15.61 1.76 16.69
CA PRO A 99 -15.81 2.65 17.85
C PRO A 99 -14.64 2.63 18.81
N LYS A 100 -14.10 1.44 19.11
CA LYS A 100 -12.94 1.27 19.99
C LYS A 100 -11.68 1.88 19.36
N LEU A 101 -11.47 1.69 18.07
CA LEU A 101 -10.34 2.29 17.34
C LEU A 101 -10.42 3.82 17.40
N MET A 102 -11.56 4.41 17.06
CA MET A 102 -11.75 5.87 17.03
C MET A 102 -11.56 6.49 18.42
N ARG A 103 -12.11 5.86 19.46
CA ARG A 103 -11.87 6.28 20.86
C ARG A 103 -10.39 6.20 21.21
N THR A 104 -9.71 5.11 20.86
CA THR A 104 -8.28 4.96 21.14
C THR A 104 -7.46 6.04 20.42
N ILE A 105 -7.77 6.37 19.17
CA ILE A 105 -7.11 7.44 18.43
C ILE A 105 -7.34 8.79 19.10
N SER A 106 -8.58 9.13 19.50
CA SER A 106 -8.93 10.40 20.09
C SER A 106 -8.28 10.63 21.45
N MET A 107 -8.21 9.57 22.29
CA MET A 107 -7.61 9.62 23.64
C MET A 107 -6.08 9.46 23.65
N SER A 108 -5.48 9.15 22.48
CA SER A 108 -4.06 8.89 22.40
C SER A 108 -3.22 10.17 22.46
N ASN A 109 -1.96 10.03 22.93
CA ASN A 109 -0.96 11.10 22.86
C ASN A 109 -0.25 11.14 21.48
N LEU A 110 -1.03 11.04 20.39
CA LEU A 110 -0.55 11.26 19.03
C LEU A 110 -0.62 12.74 18.70
N SER A 111 0.33 13.24 17.89
CA SER A 111 0.25 14.61 17.39
C SER A 111 -0.99 14.80 16.49
N ILE A 112 -1.54 16.01 16.46
CA ILE A 112 -2.71 16.34 15.63
C ILE A 112 -2.50 15.90 14.17
N PRO A 113 -1.38 16.20 13.50
CA PRO A 113 -1.19 15.75 12.11
C PRO A 113 -1.19 14.22 11.95
N THR A 114 -0.70 13.49 12.95
CA THR A 114 -0.69 12.02 12.89
C THR A 114 -2.09 11.42 13.07
N ARG A 115 -2.90 12.00 13.98
CA ARG A 115 -4.31 11.61 14.14
C ARG A 115 -5.11 11.92 12.87
N CYS A 116 -4.96 13.13 12.35
CA CYS A 116 -5.59 13.56 11.11
C CYS A 116 -5.20 12.66 9.94
N LEU A 117 -3.94 12.22 9.81
CA LEU A 117 -3.52 11.28 8.78
C LEU A 117 -4.21 9.92 8.89
N LEU A 118 -4.36 9.37 10.10
CA LEU A 118 -5.09 8.11 10.32
C LEU A 118 -6.56 8.24 9.92
N GLU A 119 -7.24 9.30 10.37
CA GLU A 119 -8.63 9.56 10.03
C GLU A 119 -8.80 9.86 8.53
N TRP A 120 -7.88 10.60 7.92
CA TRP A 120 -7.85 10.86 6.48
C TRP A 120 -7.77 9.58 5.66
N GLN A 121 -6.87 8.66 6.02
CA GLN A 121 -6.75 7.37 5.35
C GLN A 121 -8.01 6.53 5.49
N LEU A 122 -8.63 6.55 6.68
CA LEU A 122 -9.89 5.84 6.93
C LEU A 122 -11.03 6.43 6.09
N LEU A 123 -11.15 7.75 6.05
CA LEU A 123 -12.24 8.45 5.36
C LEU A 123 -12.11 8.43 3.83
N THR A 124 -10.89 8.50 3.30
CA THR A 124 -10.66 8.59 1.84
C THR A 124 -10.39 7.25 1.17
N LEU A 125 -10.13 6.18 1.94
CA LEU A 125 -9.85 4.83 1.45
C LEU A 125 -8.61 4.73 0.54
N ILE A 126 -7.73 5.72 0.56
CA ILE A 126 -6.55 5.79 -0.28
C ILE A 126 -5.36 5.06 0.38
N ARG A 127 -4.44 4.56 -0.44
CA ARG A 127 -3.27 3.82 0.07
C ARG A 127 -2.38 4.71 0.93
N PRO A 128 -1.71 4.15 1.97
CA PRO A 128 -0.93 4.94 2.93
C PRO A 128 0.09 5.89 2.30
N ALA A 129 0.77 5.47 1.24
CA ALA A 129 1.74 6.32 0.55
C ALA A 129 1.08 7.49 -0.21
N GLU A 130 -0.06 7.23 -0.85
CA GLU A 130 -0.83 8.24 -1.57
C GLU A 130 -1.44 9.25 -0.58
N ALA A 131 -2.02 8.77 0.53
CA ALA A 131 -2.64 9.60 1.55
C ALA A 131 -1.64 10.48 2.33
N SER A 132 -0.46 9.94 2.69
CA SER A 132 0.55 10.73 3.40
C SER A 132 1.12 11.87 2.56
N ALA A 133 1.08 11.74 1.23
CA ALA A 133 1.59 12.73 0.28
C ALA A 133 0.48 13.62 -0.32
N THR A 134 -0.72 13.68 0.28
CA THR A 134 -1.79 14.60 -0.15
C THR A 134 -1.26 16.03 -0.26
N ALA A 135 -1.39 16.64 -1.44
CA ALA A 135 -1.03 18.03 -1.66
C ALA A 135 -2.26 18.95 -1.63
N TRP A 136 -2.10 20.17 -1.08
CA TRP A 136 -3.20 21.14 -1.04
C TRP A 136 -3.70 21.51 -2.43
N ALA A 137 -2.83 21.56 -3.42
CA ALA A 137 -3.16 21.87 -4.82
C ALA A 137 -4.06 20.81 -5.49
N GLU A 138 -4.16 19.60 -4.91
CA GLU A 138 -4.98 18.52 -5.42
C GLU A 138 -6.41 18.53 -4.87
N ILE A 139 -6.70 19.42 -3.90
CA ILE A 139 -7.99 19.49 -3.22
C ILE A 139 -8.85 20.61 -3.82
N ASP A 140 -9.99 20.23 -4.36
CA ASP A 140 -11.07 21.14 -4.77
C ASP A 140 -12.15 21.13 -3.66
N ILE A 141 -12.14 22.16 -2.81
CA ILE A 141 -13.07 22.28 -1.68
C ILE A 141 -14.50 22.52 -2.16
N GLU A 142 -14.68 23.30 -3.25
CA GLU A 142 -16.00 23.64 -3.78
C GLU A 142 -16.71 22.41 -4.34
N LYS A 143 -15.96 21.57 -5.09
CA LYS A 143 -16.46 20.29 -5.61
C LYS A 143 -16.47 19.17 -4.59
N LYS A 144 -15.83 19.36 -3.44
CA LYS A 144 -15.55 18.32 -2.44
C LYS A 144 -14.84 17.12 -3.06
N GLU A 145 -13.77 17.38 -3.80
CA GLU A 145 -13.02 16.35 -4.54
C GLU A 145 -11.51 16.48 -4.26
N TRP A 146 -10.86 15.34 -4.16
CA TRP A 146 -9.42 15.23 -4.17
C TRP A 146 -8.98 14.56 -5.46
N CYS A 147 -8.29 15.31 -6.33
CA CYS A 147 -7.83 14.86 -7.64
C CYS A 147 -6.38 14.41 -7.56
N ILE A 148 -6.14 13.10 -7.54
CA ILE A 148 -4.80 12.52 -7.45
C ILE A 148 -4.30 12.24 -8.86
N PRO A 149 -3.17 12.88 -9.30
CA PRO A 149 -2.65 12.67 -10.64
C PRO A 149 -2.03 11.27 -10.81
N ALA A 150 -2.05 10.77 -12.05
CA ALA A 150 -1.61 9.42 -12.43
C ALA A 150 -0.19 9.06 -11.95
N GLU A 151 0.72 10.05 -11.94
CA GLU A 151 2.11 9.88 -11.53
C GLU A 151 2.24 9.43 -10.07
N ARG A 152 1.31 9.88 -9.22
CA ARG A 152 1.26 9.54 -7.80
C ARG A 152 0.49 8.25 -7.51
N MET A 153 -0.34 7.80 -8.46
CA MET A 153 -1.15 6.60 -8.30
C MET A 153 -0.38 5.32 -8.66
N LYS A 154 -0.49 4.29 -7.81
CA LYS A 154 0.06 2.96 -8.15
C LYS A 154 -0.52 2.40 -9.45
N ALA A 155 -1.77 2.73 -9.75
CA ALA A 155 -2.46 2.27 -10.96
C ALA A 155 -2.12 3.09 -12.23
N LYS A 156 -1.28 4.15 -12.11
CA LYS A 156 -0.88 5.03 -13.21
C LYS A 156 -2.08 5.62 -13.98
N ARG A 157 -3.13 5.99 -13.26
CA ARG A 157 -4.33 6.67 -13.77
C ARG A 157 -4.79 7.69 -12.76
N ASP A 158 -5.30 8.83 -13.24
CA ASP A 158 -5.91 9.85 -12.39
C ASP A 158 -7.02 9.23 -11.55
N HIS A 159 -7.12 9.68 -10.32
CA HIS A 159 -8.15 9.21 -9.41
C HIS A 159 -8.79 10.37 -8.66
N ILE A 160 -10.10 10.52 -8.82
CA ILE A 160 -10.89 11.49 -8.07
C ILE A 160 -11.47 10.79 -6.84
N VAL A 161 -11.21 11.33 -5.67
CA VAL A 161 -11.77 10.88 -4.40
C VAL A 161 -12.82 11.88 -3.96
N PRO A 162 -14.12 11.50 -3.94
CA PRO A 162 -15.15 12.36 -3.34
C PRO A 162 -14.89 12.50 -1.84
N LEU A 163 -14.93 13.72 -1.35
CA LEU A 163 -14.68 14.04 0.06
C LEU A 163 -16.01 14.17 0.81
N SER A 164 -16.16 13.35 1.85
CA SER A 164 -17.24 13.52 2.83
C SER A 164 -17.01 14.78 3.67
N ASP A 165 -18.06 15.28 4.33
CA ASP A 165 -17.94 16.42 5.24
C ASP A 165 -16.91 16.16 6.34
N GLN A 166 -16.81 14.93 6.83
CA GLN A 166 -15.81 14.51 7.82
C GLN A 166 -14.38 14.58 7.29
N ALA A 167 -14.18 14.30 6.00
CA ALA A 167 -12.87 14.45 5.37
C ALA A 167 -12.51 15.95 5.20
N LEU A 168 -13.49 16.81 4.90
CA LEU A 168 -13.29 18.25 4.84
C LEU A 168 -12.93 18.83 6.22
N GLU A 169 -13.57 18.36 7.30
CA GLU A 169 -13.20 18.74 8.68
C GLU A 169 -11.73 18.47 9.00
N ILE A 170 -11.18 17.36 8.49
CA ILE A 170 -9.73 17.07 8.64
C ILE A 170 -8.87 18.14 7.95
N LEU A 171 -9.29 18.57 6.76
CA LEU A 171 -8.57 19.63 6.03
C LEU A 171 -8.64 20.97 6.77
N GLU A 172 -9.80 21.30 7.36
CA GLU A 172 -9.96 22.50 8.18
C GLU A 172 -9.03 22.49 9.42
N ILE A 173 -8.93 21.35 10.12
CA ILE A 173 -8.00 21.17 11.26
C ILE A 173 -6.54 21.33 10.78
N MET A 174 -6.22 20.82 9.58
CA MET A 174 -4.85 20.86 9.06
C MET A 174 -4.47 22.23 8.44
N ARG A 175 -5.45 23.01 8.00
CA ARG A 175 -5.18 24.31 7.34
C ARG A 175 -4.31 25.28 8.16
N PRO A 176 -4.55 25.53 9.44
CA PRO A 176 -3.67 26.39 10.23
C PRO A 176 -2.26 25.78 10.46
N ILE A 177 -2.12 24.46 10.36
CA ILE A 177 -0.86 23.74 10.62
C ILE A 177 0.03 23.70 9.38
N SER A 178 -0.56 23.41 8.22
CA SER A 178 0.17 23.14 6.98
C SER A 178 -0.36 23.87 5.75
N GLY A 179 -1.34 24.76 5.85
CA GLY A 179 -1.98 25.41 4.72
C GLY A 179 -1.05 26.31 3.88
N ARG A 180 0.14 26.69 4.41
CA ARG A 180 1.19 27.40 3.69
C ARG A 180 2.27 26.47 3.12
N ARG A 181 2.11 25.17 3.23
CA ARG A 181 3.04 24.15 2.75
C ARG A 181 2.45 23.46 1.53
N GLU A 182 3.26 22.72 0.82
CA GLU A 182 2.80 21.93 -0.32
C GLU A 182 1.86 20.80 0.11
N HIS A 183 2.24 20.06 1.17
CA HIS A 183 1.51 18.87 1.62
C HIS A 183 0.62 19.15 2.81
N VAL A 184 -0.59 18.56 2.80
CA VAL A 184 -1.51 18.56 3.94
C VAL A 184 -0.84 17.93 5.17
N PHE A 185 -0.18 16.79 4.96
CA PHE A 185 0.55 16.07 6.00
C PHE A 185 2.06 16.22 5.78
N SER A 186 2.58 17.42 6.08
CA SER A 186 4.01 17.70 5.94
C SER A 186 4.85 17.00 7.01
N SER A 187 6.05 16.57 6.64
CA SER A 187 7.03 16.01 7.58
C SER A 187 7.44 17.04 8.63
N ARG A 188 7.62 16.58 9.86
CA ARG A 188 8.13 17.43 10.95
C ARG A 188 9.61 17.81 10.75
N ASN A 189 10.39 16.88 10.18
CA ASN A 189 11.84 17.05 10.04
C ASN A 189 12.20 17.89 8.80
N ASP A 190 11.43 17.79 7.73
CA ASP A 190 11.57 18.59 6.50
C ASP A 190 10.18 18.98 6.00
N PRO A 191 9.70 20.19 6.30
CA PRO A 191 8.35 20.64 5.93
C PRO A 191 8.06 20.69 4.43
N ARG A 192 9.09 20.61 3.59
CA ARG A 192 8.97 20.54 2.12
C ARG A 192 8.60 19.15 1.62
N LYS A 193 8.73 18.12 2.48
CA LYS A 193 8.43 16.75 2.17
C LYS A 193 7.14 16.31 2.84
N PRO A 194 6.44 15.33 2.28
CA PRO A 194 5.29 14.73 2.93
C PRO A 194 5.73 13.92 4.16
N MET A 195 4.80 13.65 5.05
CA MET A 195 4.96 12.71 6.15
C MET A 195 5.28 11.32 5.61
N ASN A 196 6.14 10.58 6.31
CA ASN A 196 6.50 9.22 5.91
C ASN A 196 5.26 8.33 5.87
N SER A 197 5.11 7.55 4.79
CA SER A 197 3.98 6.62 4.58
C SER A 197 3.84 5.56 5.69
N GLN A 198 4.92 5.27 6.44
CA GLN A 198 4.89 4.35 7.56
C GLN A 198 4.45 5.01 8.88
N THR A 199 4.24 6.33 8.91
CA THR A 199 3.82 7.05 10.12
C THR A 199 2.51 6.51 10.68
N ALA A 200 1.54 6.23 9.82
CA ALA A 200 0.26 5.64 10.24
C ALA A 200 0.44 4.25 10.87
N ASN A 201 1.29 3.38 10.29
CA ASN A 201 1.61 2.07 10.86
C ASN A 201 2.30 2.20 12.22
N ALA A 202 3.27 3.11 12.34
CA ALA A 202 3.96 3.37 13.60
C ALA A 202 3.00 3.91 14.68
N ALA A 203 2.06 4.77 14.29
CA ALA A 203 1.02 5.29 15.18
C ALA A 203 0.08 4.17 15.66
N LEU A 204 -0.46 3.35 14.77
CA LEU A 204 -1.31 2.20 15.13
C LEU A 204 -0.60 1.24 16.08
N LYS A 205 0.67 0.93 15.81
CA LYS A 205 1.48 0.10 16.73
C LYS A 205 1.62 0.75 18.12
N ARG A 206 1.88 2.06 18.17
CA ARG A 206 2.05 2.81 19.42
C ARG A 206 0.79 2.82 20.30
N ILE A 207 -0.39 2.89 19.67
CA ILE A 207 -1.68 2.87 20.38
C ILE A 207 -2.25 1.47 20.62
N GLY A 208 -1.41 0.42 20.51
CA GLY A 208 -1.76 -0.96 20.89
C GLY A 208 -2.40 -1.81 19.79
N TYR A 209 -2.36 -1.39 18.51
CA TYR A 209 -2.86 -2.17 17.38
C TYR A 209 -1.75 -2.93 16.63
N GLY A 210 -0.54 -3.01 17.17
CA GLY A 210 0.54 -3.82 16.59
C GLY A 210 0.12 -5.27 16.40
N GLY A 211 0.26 -5.82 15.19
CA GLY A 211 -0.17 -7.18 14.84
C GLY A 211 -1.68 -7.36 14.65
N LYS A 212 -2.52 -6.37 14.98
CA LYS A 212 -4.00 -6.44 14.88
C LYS A 212 -4.53 -5.62 13.71
N LEU A 213 -3.94 -4.46 13.44
CA LEU A 213 -4.34 -3.55 12.38
C LEU A 213 -3.12 -2.87 11.80
N VAL A 214 -3.07 -2.78 10.48
CA VAL A 214 -2.12 -1.96 9.72
C VAL A 214 -2.86 -0.86 8.94
N ALA A 215 -2.17 0.21 8.57
CA ALA A 215 -2.79 1.33 7.86
C ALA A 215 -3.52 0.90 6.56
N HIS A 216 -2.99 -0.09 5.84
CA HIS A 216 -3.69 -0.67 4.69
C HIS A 216 -4.98 -1.39 5.09
N GLY A 217 -5.04 -1.98 6.29
CA GLY A 217 -6.23 -2.65 6.84
C GLY A 217 -7.41 -1.72 7.09
N LEU A 218 -7.19 -0.39 7.22
CA LEU A 218 -8.27 0.59 7.30
C LEU A 218 -9.21 0.54 6.08
N ARG A 219 -8.66 0.25 4.90
CA ARG A 219 -9.44 0.07 3.66
C ARG A 219 -10.31 -1.19 3.71
N SER A 220 -9.80 -2.25 4.36
CA SER A 220 -10.56 -3.49 4.52
C SER A 220 -11.76 -3.31 5.46
N ILE A 221 -11.62 -2.51 6.53
CA ILE A 221 -12.75 -2.15 7.42
C ILE A 221 -13.87 -1.50 6.60
N ALA A 222 -13.52 -0.49 5.82
CA ALA A 222 -14.48 0.23 4.99
C ALA A 222 -15.11 -0.68 3.93
N SER A 223 -14.29 -1.45 3.21
CA SER A 223 -14.80 -2.40 2.21
C SER A 223 -15.78 -3.40 2.80
N THR A 224 -15.48 -3.94 4.00
CA THR A 224 -16.38 -4.86 4.69
C THR A 224 -17.70 -4.17 5.07
N ALA A 225 -17.63 -3.00 5.72
CA ALA A 225 -18.84 -2.26 6.11
C ALA A 225 -19.72 -1.88 4.92
N MET A 226 -19.11 -1.46 3.81
CA MET A 226 -19.84 -1.10 2.59
C MET A 226 -20.51 -2.31 1.93
N ASN A 227 -19.85 -3.48 1.93
CA ASN A 227 -20.43 -4.71 1.41
C ASN A 227 -21.57 -5.21 2.31
N GLU A 228 -21.44 -5.11 3.64
CA GLU A 228 -22.49 -5.45 4.61
C GLU A 228 -23.71 -4.51 4.50
N ALA A 229 -23.47 -3.25 4.09
CA ALA A 229 -24.52 -2.28 3.78
C ALA A 229 -25.05 -2.41 2.33
N GLU A 230 -24.72 -3.50 1.63
CA GLU A 230 -25.23 -3.85 0.29
C GLU A 230 -24.93 -2.82 -0.82
N PHE A 231 -23.87 -2.01 -0.68
CA PHE A 231 -23.44 -1.14 -1.77
C PHE A 231 -22.90 -1.96 -2.95
N ASN A 232 -23.09 -1.44 -4.16
CA ASN A 232 -22.62 -2.10 -5.37
C ASN A 232 -21.11 -2.32 -5.34
N ALA A 233 -20.67 -3.58 -5.55
CA ALA A 233 -19.28 -3.98 -5.47
C ALA A 233 -18.36 -3.20 -6.43
N ASP A 234 -18.84 -2.84 -7.64
CA ASP A 234 -18.04 -2.05 -8.59
C ASP A 234 -17.80 -0.63 -8.10
N VAL A 235 -18.77 -0.05 -7.41
CA VAL A 235 -18.64 1.28 -6.79
C VAL A 235 -17.61 1.24 -5.66
N ILE A 236 -17.65 0.18 -4.83
CA ILE A 236 -16.67 -0.04 -3.74
C ILE A 236 -15.26 -0.22 -4.32
N GLU A 237 -15.09 -1.08 -5.33
CA GLU A 237 -13.79 -1.32 -5.98
C GLU A 237 -13.26 -0.04 -6.65
N ALA A 238 -14.13 0.75 -7.27
CA ALA A 238 -13.77 2.05 -7.85
C ALA A 238 -13.34 3.06 -6.76
N ALA A 239 -14.02 3.10 -5.60
CA ALA A 239 -13.62 3.95 -4.46
C ALA A 239 -12.26 3.54 -3.89
N LEU A 240 -11.97 2.25 -3.88
CA LEU A 240 -10.68 1.70 -3.47
C LEU A 240 -9.57 1.88 -4.52
N ALA A 241 -9.84 2.48 -5.68
CA ALA A 241 -8.90 2.57 -6.81
C ALA A 241 -8.26 1.20 -7.16
N HIS A 242 -9.07 0.14 -7.09
CA HIS A 242 -8.66 -1.17 -7.56
C HIS A 242 -8.82 -1.26 -9.08
N SER A 243 -7.88 -1.92 -9.75
CA SER A 243 -8.04 -2.28 -11.14
C SER A 243 -8.81 -3.60 -11.25
N ASP A 244 -9.77 -3.65 -12.17
CA ASP A 244 -10.42 -4.92 -12.48
C ASP A 244 -9.37 -5.95 -12.90
N LYS A 245 -9.44 -7.14 -12.31
CA LYS A 245 -8.55 -8.26 -12.64
C LYS A 245 -8.95 -8.95 -13.93
N ASN A 246 -10.18 -8.78 -14.35
CA ASN A 246 -10.68 -9.27 -15.62
C ASN A 246 -10.39 -8.24 -16.71
N GLU A 247 -9.41 -8.51 -17.56
CA GLU A 247 -8.99 -7.60 -18.63
C GLU A 247 -10.12 -7.31 -19.64
N VAL A 248 -10.99 -8.31 -19.91
CA VAL A 248 -12.15 -8.14 -20.78
C VAL A 248 -13.13 -7.16 -20.16
N ARG A 249 -13.51 -7.35 -18.89
CA ARG A 249 -14.41 -6.45 -18.16
C ARG A 249 -13.84 -5.03 -18.07
N LYS A 250 -12.54 -4.89 -17.81
CA LYS A 250 -11.82 -3.63 -17.79
C LYS A 250 -11.85 -2.89 -19.13
N ALA A 251 -11.80 -3.61 -20.25
CA ALA A 251 -11.89 -3.02 -21.58
C ALA A 251 -13.28 -2.43 -21.87
N TYR A 252 -14.34 -3.07 -21.38
CA TYR A 252 -15.73 -2.65 -21.60
C TYR A 252 -16.27 -1.69 -20.53
N ASN A 253 -15.83 -1.81 -19.26
CA ASN A 253 -16.31 -0.95 -18.17
C ASN A 253 -15.30 0.16 -17.86
N ARG A 254 -15.50 1.33 -18.50
CA ARG A 254 -14.70 2.55 -18.26
C ARG A 254 -15.37 3.53 -17.28
N SER A 255 -16.47 3.12 -16.65
CA SER A 255 -17.19 3.99 -15.72
C SER A 255 -16.33 4.32 -14.50
N THR A 256 -16.32 5.58 -14.11
CA THR A 256 -15.68 6.05 -12.88
C THR A 256 -16.62 5.98 -11.67
N TYR A 257 -17.91 5.73 -11.89
CA TYR A 257 -18.97 5.71 -10.86
C TYR A 257 -18.95 6.95 -9.94
N LEU A 258 -18.58 8.13 -10.45
CA LEU A 258 -18.29 9.28 -9.60
C LEU A 258 -19.47 9.66 -8.71
N GLU A 259 -20.68 9.75 -9.26
CA GLU A 259 -21.88 10.12 -8.49
C GLU A 259 -22.24 9.06 -7.44
N GLN A 260 -22.16 7.78 -7.80
CA GLN A 260 -22.40 6.70 -6.83
C GLN A 260 -21.33 6.69 -5.73
N ARG A 261 -20.08 6.99 -6.08
CA ARG A 261 -19.01 7.13 -5.08
C ARG A 261 -19.18 8.33 -4.17
N LYS A 262 -19.77 9.44 -4.64
CA LYS A 262 -20.13 10.57 -3.77
C LYS A 262 -21.10 10.13 -2.67
N LEU A 263 -22.14 9.39 -3.04
CA LEU A 263 -23.10 8.83 -2.08
C LEU A 263 -22.44 7.83 -1.11
N LEU A 264 -21.63 6.93 -1.65
CA LEU A 264 -20.88 5.93 -0.86
C LEU A 264 -19.95 6.60 0.17
N MET A 265 -19.18 7.61 -0.24
CA MET A 265 -18.24 8.29 0.64
C MET A 265 -18.94 9.17 1.67
N ALA A 266 -20.07 9.78 1.33
CA ALA A 266 -20.90 10.50 2.29
C ALA A 266 -21.47 9.55 3.37
N TRP A 267 -22.01 8.39 2.95
CA TRP A 267 -22.46 7.35 3.87
C TRP A 267 -21.33 6.88 4.79
N TRP A 268 -20.15 6.58 4.21
CA TRP A 268 -18.98 6.11 4.97
C TRP A 268 -18.51 7.16 5.99
N GLY A 269 -18.45 8.43 5.59
CA GLY A 269 -18.15 9.52 6.51
C GLY A 269 -19.12 9.59 7.68
N GLY A 270 -20.43 9.48 7.41
CA GLY A 270 -21.49 9.40 8.43
C GLY A 270 -21.31 8.19 9.35
N PHE A 271 -21.03 7.02 8.78
CA PHE A 271 -20.77 5.79 9.53
C PHE A 271 -19.57 5.97 10.49
N VAL A 272 -18.45 6.51 10.02
CA VAL A 272 -17.27 6.78 10.87
C VAL A 272 -17.62 7.81 11.96
N ARG A 273 -18.39 8.85 11.65
CA ARG A 273 -18.81 9.88 12.64
C ARG A 273 -19.63 9.30 13.79
N GLN A 274 -20.58 8.42 13.52
CA GLN A 274 -21.40 7.76 14.53
C GLN A 274 -20.54 6.97 15.55
N HIS A 275 -19.35 6.58 15.14
CA HIS A 275 -18.40 5.82 15.95
C HIS A 275 -17.27 6.68 16.56
N LYS A 276 -17.27 7.99 16.29
CA LYS A 276 -16.34 8.96 16.87
C LYS A 276 -17.01 9.63 18.08
N ILE A 277 -16.70 9.12 19.28
CA ILE A 277 -17.19 9.66 20.56
C ILE A 277 -16.13 10.61 21.13
#